data_985486dd708a28e8179aa9a4ed254f99
#
_entry.id   985486dd708a28e8179aa9a4ed254f99
#
_cell.length_a   1.000
_cell.length_b   1.000
_cell.length_c   1.000
_cell.angle_alpha   90.00
_cell.angle_beta   90.00
_cell.angle_gamma   90.00
#
_symmetry.space_group_name_H-M   'P 1'
#
loop_
_entity.id
_entity.type
_entity.pdbx_description
1 polymer ?
#
loop_
_entity_poly.entity_id
_entity_poly.type
_entity_poly.pdbx_seq_one_letter_code
_entity_poly.pdbx_strand_id
1 'polypeptide(L)'
;MEENNWQQRTELLLGEDKMKRIRASHILVVGLGGVGAYAAEMLCRAGVGRMTIVDADTVQPTNMNRQLPAMHSTLGMPKAEVLAARYKDINPDIELTVLPVYLKDENIPELLDSAKFDFIVDAIDTISPKCFLIYEAMKRHIKIVSSMGAGAKSDITQIRFADLWDTYHCGLSKAVRKRLQKMGVKRKLPVVFSTEQADPQAVLLTDDERNKKSTCGTVSYMPAVFGCYLAEYVIKRL
;
A
#
# COMPACT_ATOMS: atom_id res chain seq x y z
N MET A 1 -27.34 -8.60 19.94
CA MET A 1 -26.08 -8.78 19.15
C MET A 1 -26.32 -10.00 18.27
N GLU A 2 -26.19 -9.86 16.97
CA GLU A 2 -26.30 -11.02 16.06
C GLU A 2 -25.17 -12.00 16.40
N GLU A 3 -25.53 -13.27 16.64
CA GLU A 3 -24.62 -14.32 17.10
C GLU A 3 -23.45 -14.63 16.16
N ASN A 4 -23.38 -14.05 14.95
CA ASN A 4 -22.39 -14.30 13.91
C ASN A 4 -21.71 -13.04 13.34
N ASN A 5 -21.66 -11.93 14.08
CA ASN A 5 -20.96 -10.73 13.62
C ASN A 5 -19.43 -10.92 13.69
N TRP A 6 -18.81 -11.26 12.55
CA TRP A 6 -17.36 -11.44 12.45
C TRP A 6 -16.54 -10.18 12.82
N GLN A 7 -17.16 -9.00 12.77
CA GLN A 7 -16.56 -7.71 13.15
C GLN A 7 -16.74 -7.37 14.64
N GLN A 8 -17.42 -8.20 15.42
CA GLN A 8 -17.77 -7.91 16.82
C GLN A 8 -16.57 -7.43 17.65
N ARG A 9 -15.41 -8.07 17.54
CA ARG A 9 -14.20 -7.66 18.30
C ARG A 9 -13.68 -6.30 17.86
N THR A 10 -13.76 -5.98 16.60
CA THR A 10 -13.36 -4.67 16.05
C THR A 10 -14.33 -3.59 16.54
N GLU A 11 -15.62 -3.89 16.53
CA GLU A 11 -16.68 -2.97 16.98
C GLU A 11 -16.59 -2.70 18.49
N LEU A 12 -16.29 -3.71 19.31
CA LEU A 12 -16.04 -3.53 20.76
C LEU A 12 -14.85 -2.60 21.02
N LEU A 13 -13.81 -2.65 20.18
CA LEU A 13 -12.62 -1.81 20.34
C LEU A 13 -12.80 -0.39 19.81
N LEU A 14 -13.41 -0.24 18.64
CA LEU A 14 -13.48 1.03 17.91
C LEU A 14 -14.79 1.80 18.13
N GLY A 15 -15.84 1.12 18.58
CA GLY A 15 -17.18 1.65 18.74
C GLY A 15 -18.01 1.70 17.44
N GLU A 16 -19.32 1.70 17.56
CA GLU A 16 -20.27 1.63 16.46
C GLU A 16 -20.12 2.77 15.45
N ASP A 17 -19.94 4.02 15.94
CA ASP A 17 -19.83 5.20 15.06
C ASP A 17 -18.57 5.15 14.17
N LYS A 18 -17.48 4.61 14.70
CA LYS A 18 -16.27 4.39 13.93
C LYS A 18 -16.47 3.31 12.89
N MET A 19 -17.12 2.22 13.25
CA MET A 19 -17.44 1.13 12.32
C MET A 19 -18.36 1.60 11.20
N LYS A 20 -19.36 2.42 11.47
CA LYS A 20 -20.21 3.03 10.42
C LYS A 20 -19.37 3.82 9.40
N ARG A 21 -18.41 4.62 9.85
CA ARG A 21 -17.51 5.38 8.96
C ARG A 21 -16.61 4.47 8.14
N ILE A 22 -16.05 3.42 8.75
CA ILE A 22 -15.20 2.44 8.06
C ILE A 22 -16.02 1.72 6.98
N ARG A 23 -17.22 1.23 7.29
CA ARG A 23 -18.11 0.55 6.34
C ARG A 23 -18.55 1.48 5.19
N ALA A 24 -18.70 2.77 5.43
CA ALA A 24 -19.08 3.75 4.41
C ALA A 24 -17.90 4.19 3.51
N SER A 25 -16.66 3.94 3.92
CA SER A 25 -15.47 4.46 3.25
C SER A 25 -15.12 3.74 1.95
N HIS A 26 -14.47 4.49 1.04
CA HIS A 26 -13.90 3.98 -0.20
C HIS A 26 -12.39 4.21 -0.22
N ILE A 27 -11.61 3.14 -0.21
CA ILE A 27 -10.15 3.20 -0.16
C ILE A 27 -9.54 2.75 -1.48
N LEU A 28 -8.63 3.55 -2.02
CA LEU A 28 -7.79 3.16 -3.16
C LEU A 28 -6.46 2.60 -2.64
N VAL A 29 -6.13 1.38 -3.02
CA VAL A 29 -4.82 0.76 -2.71
C VAL A 29 -4.06 0.54 -4.01
N VAL A 30 -2.89 1.14 -4.14
CA VAL A 30 -2.05 1.05 -5.34
C VAL A 30 -0.74 0.35 -5.04
N GLY A 31 -0.49 -0.74 -5.77
CA GLY A 31 0.59 -1.69 -5.55
C GLY A 31 0.18 -2.77 -4.56
N LEU A 32 0.16 -4.03 -5.01
CA LEU A 32 -0.29 -5.19 -4.24
C LEU A 32 0.85 -6.20 -4.02
N GLY A 33 2.05 -5.68 -3.86
CA GLY A 33 3.23 -6.45 -3.47
C GLY A 33 3.26 -6.78 -1.98
N GLY A 34 4.47 -6.90 -1.42
CA GLY A 34 4.68 -7.29 -0.02
C GLY A 34 4.12 -6.30 1.02
N VAL A 35 3.89 -5.04 0.65
CA VAL A 35 3.33 -4.00 1.53
C VAL A 35 1.82 -3.83 1.29
N GLY A 36 1.44 -3.53 0.05
CA GLY A 36 0.06 -3.13 -0.24
C GLY A 36 -0.95 -4.26 -0.11
N ALA A 37 -0.56 -5.51 -0.38
CA ALA A 37 -1.43 -6.67 -0.16
C ALA A 37 -1.83 -6.82 1.32
N TYR A 38 -0.87 -6.65 2.23
CA TYR A 38 -1.16 -6.67 3.67
C TYR A 38 -1.97 -5.45 4.12
N ALA A 39 -1.67 -4.25 3.59
CA ALA A 39 -2.47 -3.07 3.89
C ALA A 39 -3.94 -3.27 3.48
N ALA A 40 -4.19 -3.74 2.26
CA ALA A 40 -5.53 -4.01 1.75
C ALA A 40 -6.25 -5.11 2.55
N GLU A 41 -5.55 -6.19 2.94
CA GLU A 41 -6.14 -7.23 3.80
C GLU A 41 -6.55 -6.68 5.17
N MET A 42 -5.70 -5.90 5.82
CA MET A 42 -6.02 -5.30 7.12
C MET A 42 -7.21 -4.34 7.02
N LEU A 43 -7.32 -3.56 5.95
CA LEU A 43 -8.47 -2.70 5.67
C LEU A 43 -9.75 -3.52 5.42
N CYS A 44 -9.67 -4.58 4.64
CA CYS A 44 -10.75 -5.52 4.40
C CYS A 44 -11.25 -6.14 5.73
N ARG A 45 -10.33 -6.65 6.57
CA ARG A 45 -10.63 -7.24 7.89
C ARG A 45 -11.15 -6.21 8.89
N ALA A 46 -10.82 -4.93 8.74
CA ALA A 46 -11.42 -3.86 9.55
C ALA A 46 -12.84 -3.50 9.12
N GLY A 47 -13.31 -3.99 7.97
CA GLY A 47 -14.68 -3.79 7.49
C GLY A 47 -14.84 -2.60 6.55
N VAL A 48 -13.79 -2.16 5.86
CA VAL A 48 -13.91 -1.17 4.78
C VAL A 48 -14.95 -1.65 3.76
N GLY A 49 -15.94 -0.80 3.45
CA GLY A 49 -17.06 -1.21 2.61
C GLY A 49 -16.75 -1.19 1.12
N ARG A 50 -15.90 -0.25 0.66
CA ARG A 50 -15.51 -0.15 -0.75
C ARG A 50 -14.00 -0.04 -0.89
N MET A 51 -13.42 -0.82 -1.81
CA MET A 51 -11.99 -0.76 -2.07
C MET A 51 -11.72 -0.90 -3.57
N THR A 52 -10.89 0.00 -4.10
CA THR A 52 -10.30 -0.13 -5.44
C THR A 52 -8.87 -0.59 -5.26
N ILE A 53 -8.49 -1.70 -5.89
CA ILE A 53 -7.15 -2.29 -5.82
C ILE A 53 -6.51 -2.29 -7.21
N VAL A 54 -5.25 -1.83 -7.28
CA VAL A 54 -4.53 -1.63 -8.55
C VAL A 54 -3.16 -2.27 -8.48
N ASP A 55 -2.91 -3.21 -9.39
CA ASP A 55 -1.59 -3.82 -9.62
C ASP A 55 -1.58 -4.52 -10.97
N ALA A 56 -0.53 -4.31 -11.78
CA ALA A 56 -0.39 -4.92 -13.11
C ALA A 56 0.34 -6.26 -13.11
N ASP A 57 0.98 -6.61 -12.00
CA ASP A 57 1.86 -7.76 -11.96
C ASP A 57 1.11 -9.08 -11.82
N THR A 58 1.74 -10.14 -12.30
CA THR A 58 1.39 -11.52 -11.97
C THR A 58 2.25 -12.04 -10.82
N VAL A 59 1.75 -13.09 -10.17
CA VAL A 59 2.48 -13.78 -9.10
C VAL A 59 3.69 -14.50 -9.68
N GLN A 60 4.88 -14.23 -9.11
CA GLN A 60 6.14 -14.83 -9.51
C GLN A 60 6.75 -15.68 -8.37
N PRO A 61 7.57 -16.71 -8.66
CA PRO A 61 8.22 -17.52 -7.63
C PRO A 61 9.02 -16.70 -6.62
N THR A 62 9.69 -15.62 -7.09
CA THR A 62 10.47 -14.70 -6.25
C THR A 62 9.62 -13.85 -5.29
N ASN A 63 8.31 -13.90 -5.40
CA ASN A 63 7.39 -13.18 -4.51
C ASN A 63 7.03 -13.99 -3.26
N MET A 64 7.20 -15.33 -3.30
CA MET A 64 6.73 -16.25 -2.25
C MET A 64 7.28 -15.96 -0.86
N ASN A 65 8.47 -15.42 -0.78
CA ASN A 65 9.10 -15.13 0.50
C ASN A 65 8.40 -14.01 1.31
N ARG A 66 7.53 -13.17 0.65
CA ARG A 66 7.00 -11.97 1.32
C ARG A 66 5.64 -11.44 0.83
N GLN A 67 5.13 -11.91 -0.30
CA GLN A 67 3.90 -11.37 -0.88
C GLN A 67 2.71 -12.27 -0.59
N LEU A 68 1.67 -11.71 -0.01
CA LEU A 68 0.46 -12.44 0.40
C LEU A 68 -0.23 -13.24 -0.72
N PRO A 69 -0.33 -12.74 -1.98
CA PRO A 69 -0.95 -13.50 -3.07
C PRO A 69 -0.08 -14.65 -3.59
N ALA A 70 1.21 -14.73 -3.18
CA ALA A 70 2.15 -15.67 -3.76
C ALA A 70 2.11 -17.03 -3.07
N MET A 71 1.49 -17.99 -3.74
CA MET A 71 1.43 -19.40 -3.39
C MET A 71 1.75 -20.25 -4.63
N HIS A 72 2.11 -21.52 -4.47
CA HIS A 72 2.33 -22.41 -5.60
C HIS A 72 1.11 -22.49 -6.53
N SER A 73 -0.10 -22.49 -5.94
CA SER A 73 -1.36 -22.56 -6.66
C SER A 73 -1.74 -21.27 -7.42
N THR A 74 -1.08 -20.15 -7.13
CA THR A 74 -1.41 -18.85 -7.74
C THR A 74 -0.33 -18.32 -8.69
N LEU A 75 0.74 -19.11 -8.93
CA LEU A 75 1.80 -18.71 -9.86
C LEU A 75 1.25 -18.35 -11.23
N GLY A 76 1.71 -17.23 -11.79
CA GLY A 76 1.27 -16.71 -13.09
C GLY A 76 -0.06 -15.96 -13.07
N MET A 77 -0.86 -16.05 -12.00
CA MET A 77 -2.14 -15.35 -11.90
C MET A 77 -1.93 -13.86 -11.62
N PRO A 78 -2.82 -12.96 -12.10
CA PRO A 78 -2.79 -11.55 -11.76
C PRO A 78 -2.95 -11.34 -10.24
N LYS A 79 -2.02 -10.59 -9.61
CA LYS A 79 -2.05 -10.35 -8.16
C LYS A 79 -3.36 -9.73 -7.68
N ALA A 80 -3.89 -8.76 -8.44
CA ALA A 80 -5.13 -8.08 -8.10
C ALA A 80 -6.33 -9.04 -8.07
N GLU A 81 -6.41 -10.00 -8.98
CA GLU A 81 -7.50 -10.98 -9.03
C GLU A 81 -7.41 -12.01 -7.90
N VAL A 82 -6.18 -12.52 -7.63
CA VAL A 82 -5.93 -13.44 -6.51
C VAL A 82 -6.37 -12.80 -5.17
N LEU A 83 -5.99 -11.54 -4.97
CA LEU A 83 -6.35 -10.82 -3.75
C LEU A 83 -7.82 -10.44 -3.69
N ALA A 84 -8.45 -10.13 -4.83
CA ALA A 84 -9.88 -9.86 -4.88
C ALA A 84 -10.71 -11.06 -4.42
N ALA A 85 -10.39 -12.26 -4.90
CA ALA A 85 -11.03 -13.49 -4.44
C ALA A 85 -10.87 -13.69 -2.93
N ARG A 86 -9.65 -13.48 -2.41
CA ARG A 86 -9.35 -13.57 -0.99
C ARG A 86 -10.11 -12.53 -0.16
N TYR A 87 -10.20 -11.28 -0.61
CA TYR A 87 -10.91 -10.23 0.15
C TYR A 87 -12.41 -10.44 0.14
N LYS A 88 -12.98 -10.98 -0.92
CA LYS A 88 -14.39 -11.39 -0.98
C LYS A 88 -14.70 -12.56 -0.05
N ASP A 89 -13.76 -13.50 0.13
CA ASP A 89 -13.90 -14.60 1.09
C ASP A 89 -13.84 -14.11 2.55
N ILE A 90 -13.03 -13.08 2.83
CA ILE A 90 -12.93 -12.45 4.16
C ILE A 90 -14.15 -11.59 4.47
N ASN A 91 -14.58 -10.77 3.53
CA ASN A 91 -15.69 -9.83 3.64
C ASN A 91 -16.56 -9.94 2.37
N PRO A 92 -17.61 -10.80 2.39
CA PRO A 92 -18.47 -11.00 1.24
C PRO A 92 -19.18 -9.73 0.75
N ASP A 93 -19.44 -8.77 1.67
CA ASP A 93 -20.16 -7.53 1.39
C ASP A 93 -19.29 -6.43 0.81
N ILE A 94 -17.93 -6.59 0.80
CA ILE A 94 -17.06 -5.55 0.28
C ILE A 94 -17.30 -5.29 -1.21
N GLU A 95 -17.47 -4.02 -1.60
CA GLU A 95 -17.50 -3.61 -3.00
C GLU A 95 -16.07 -3.44 -3.52
N LEU A 96 -15.62 -4.35 -4.38
CA LEU A 96 -14.29 -4.33 -4.97
C LEU A 96 -14.30 -3.88 -6.42
N THR A 97 -13.49 -2.87 -6.73
CA THR A 97 -13.06 -2.55 -8.09
C THR A 97 -11.63 -3.07 -8.27
N VAL A 98 -11.46 -3.99 -9.22
CA VAL A 98 -10.19 -4.69 -9.45
C VAL A 98 -9.57 -4.20 -10.75
N LEU A 99 -8.39 -3.59 -10.68
CA LEU A 99 -7.72 -2.99 -11.83
C LEU A 99 -6.34 -3.63 -12.03
N PRO A 100 -6.24 -4.69 -12.86
CA PRO A 100 -4.96 -5.33 -13.19
C PRO A 100 -4.22 -4.52 -14.27
N VAL A 101 -3.93 -3.24 -13.96
CA VAL A 101 -3.35 -2.29 -14.91
C VAL A 101 -2.11 -1.62 -14.34
N TYR A 102 -1.16 -1.31 -15.25
CA TYR A 102 0.01 -0.54 -14.90
C TYR A 102 -0.34 0.96 -14.86
N LEU A 103 -0.09 1.61 -13.72
CA LEU A 103 -0.28 3.03 -13.59
C LEU A 103 0.88 3.79 -14.24
N LYS A 104 0.49 4.68 -15.15
CA LYS A 104 1.37 5.67 -15.78
C LYS A 104 0.86 7.06 -15.45
N ASP A 105 1.71 8.06 -15.67
CA ASP A 105 1.37 9.44 -15.42
C ASP A 105 0.06 9.87 -16.16
N GLU A 106 -0.22 9.26 -17.33
CA GLU A 106 -1.37 9.60 -18.17
C GLU A 106 -2.70 9.07 -17.64
N ASN A 107 -2.74 7.88 -17.00
CA ASN A 107 -3.99 7.24 -16.53
C ASN A 107 -4.31 7.48 -15.05
N ILE A 108 -3.37 8.03 -14.28
CA ILE A 108 -3.59 8.35 -12.86
C ILE A 108 -4.70 9.39 -12.65
N PRO A 109 -4.79 10.51 -13.44
CA PRO A 109 -5.89 11.46 -13.30
C PRO A 109 -7.26 10.81 -13.50
N GLU A 110 -7.44 10.00 -14.53
CA GLU A 110 -8.68 9.29 -14.82
C GLU A 110 -9.07 8.34 -13.67
N LEU A 111 -8.10 7.59 -13.14
CA LEU A 111 -8.32 6.74 -11.97
C LEU A 111 -8.81 7.55 -10.76
N LEU A 112 -8.17 8.68 -10.46
CA LEU A 112 -8.54 9.50 -9.30
C LEU A 112 -9.87 10.22 -9.47
N ASP A 113 -10.30 10.45 -10.70
CA ASP A 113 -11.58 11.07 -11.04
C ASP A 113 -12.71 10.04 -11.22
N SER A 114 -12.39 8.73 -11.28
CA SER A 114 -13.38 7.65 -11.50
C SER A 114 -14.33 7.42 -10.32
N ALA A 115 -13.92 7.80 -9.10
CA ALA A 115 -14.72 7.65 -7.90
C ALA A 115 -14.29 8.64 -6.80
N LYS A 116 -15.18 8.85 -5.82
CA LYS A 116 -14.81 9.61 -4.62
C LYS A 116 -14.07 8.68 -3.66
N PHE A 117 -12.76 8.84 -3.55
CA PHE A 117 -11.93 8.13 -2.60
C PHE A 117 -11.78 8.93 -1.30
N ASP A 118 -12.01 8.26 -0.15
CA ASP A 118 -11.81 8.86 1.17
C ASP A 118 -10.33 8.83 1.57
N PHE A 119 -9.60 7.81 1.06
CA PHE A 119 -8.18 7.65 1.34
C PHE A 119 -7.46 6.87 0.24
N ILE A 120 -6.18 7.20 0.02
CA ILE A 120 -5.27 6.46 -0.87
C ILE A 120 -4.15 5.83 -0.04
N VAL A 121 -3.91 4.55 -0.25
CA VAL A 121 -2.73 3.82 0.23
C VAL A 121 -1.80 3.62 -0.94
N ASP A 122 -0.68 4.32 -0.93
CA ASP A 122 0.36 4.20 -1.93
C ASP A 122 1.45 3.22 -1.47
N ALA A 123 1.50 2.06 -2.10
CA ALA A 123 2.51 1.03 -1.90
C ALA A 123 3.33 0.76 -3.18
N ILE A 124 3.39 1.72 -4.09
CA ILE A 124 4.21 1.65 -5.31
C ILE A 124 5.69 1.72 -4.93
N ASP A 125 6.52 0.90 -5.54
CA ASP A 125 7.98 0.87 -5.33
C ASP A 125 8.78 1.58 -6.44
N THR A 126 8.13 2.00 -7.52
CA THR A 126 8.72 2.74 -8.64
C THR A 126 8.49 4.24 -8.50
N ILE A 127 9.51 5.04 -8.83
CA ILE A 127 9.55 6.47 -8.48
C ILE A 127 8.54 7.31 -9.28
N SER A 128 8.43 7.11 -10.61
CA SER A 128 7.62 7.99 -11.46
C SER A 128 6.14 7.90 -11.13
N PRO A 129 5.48 6.72 -11.23
CA PRO A 129 4.05 6.62 -10.95
C PRO A 129 3.73 6.95 -9.49
N LYS A 130 4.62 6.59 -8.54
CA LYS A 130 4.46 6.96 -7.13
C LYS A 130 4.40 8.48 -6.93
N CYS A 131 5.36 9.21 -7.47
CA CYS A 131 5.40 10.67 -7.33
C CYS A 131 4.22 11.34 -8.02
N PHE A 132 3.80 10.83 -9.17
CA PHE A 132 2.68 11.39 -9.90
C PHE A 132 1.35 11.12 -9.20
N LEU A 133 1.15 9.91 -8.66
CA LEU A 133 -0.01 9.58 -7.81
C LEU A 133 -0.10 10.51 -6.60
N ILE A 134 1.00 10.70 -5.89
CA ILE A 134 1.06 11.61 -4.72
C ILE A 134 0.71 13.05 -5.14
N TYR A 135 1.30 13.53 -6.23
CA TYR A 135 1.06 14.88 -6.75
C TYR A 135 -0.41 15.10 -7.12
N GLU A 136 -1.01 14.19 -7.89
CA GLU A 136 -2.39 14.29 -8.34
C GLU A 136 -3.40 14.10 -7.19
N ALA A 137 -3.09 13.23 -6.21
CA ALA A 137 -3.89 13.10 -4.99
C ALA A 137 -3.91 14.39 -4.16
N MET A 138 -2.73 15.02 -3.99
CA MET A 138 -2.61 16.29 -3.27
C MET A 138 -3.33 17.44 -3.98
N LYS A 139 -3.28 17.49 -5.29
CA LYS A 139 -3.98 18.48 -6.11
C LYS A 139 -5.51 18.37 -5.96
N ARG A 140 -6.02 17.14 -5.82
CA ARG A 140 -7.45 16.85 -5.59
C ARG A 140 -7.85 16.87 -4.11
N HIS A 141 -6.92 17.16 -3.20
CA HIS A 141 -7.15 17.13 -1.76
C HIS A 141 -7.62 15.76 -1.22
N ILE A 142 -7.28 14.66 -1.91
CA ILE A 142 -7.55 13.30 -1.43
C ILE A 142 -6.50 12.95 -0.38
N LYS A 143 -6.95 12.41 0.76
CA LYS A 143 -6.02 11.93 1.81
C LYS A 143 -5.18 10.77 1.28
N ILE A 144 -3.88 10.82 1.51
CA ILE A 144 -2.94 9.78 1.07
C ILE A 144 -1.93 9.47 2.15
N VAL A 145 -1.57 8.19 2.28
CA VAL A 145 -0.42 7.71 3.05
C VAL A 145 0.45 6.85 2.13
N SER A 146 1.76 6.99 2.22
CA SER A 146 2.68 6.34 1.31
C SER A 146 3.69 5.46 2.05
N SER A 147 3.96 4.26 1.52
CA SER A 147 5.06 3.42 1.99
C SER A 147 6.38 3.88 1.40
N MET A 148 7.39 3.95 2.24
CA MET A 148 8.78 4.07 1.78
C MET A 148 9.41 2.67 1.64
N GLY A 149 10.72 2.60 1.37
CA GLY A 149 11.41 1.33 1.12
C GLY A 149 11.47 0.44 2.36
N ALA A 150 10.98 -0.79 2.24
CA ALA A 150 11.04 -1.85 3.25
C ALA A 150 12.19 -2.84 3.03
N GLY A 151 12.88 -2.78 1.88
CA GLY A 151 13.98 -3.69 1.55
C GLY A 151 15.29 -3.35 2.24
N ALA A 152 16.18 -4.35 2.32
CA ALA A 152 17.50 -4.29 2.97
C ALA A 152 17.44 -3.90 4.46
N LYS A 153 16.37 -4.33 5.15
CA LYS A 153 16.07 -4.04 6.56
C LYS A 153 15.42 -5.25 7.21
N SER A 154 15.61 -5.38 8.52
CA SER A 154 15.13 -6.53 9.30
C SER A 154 14.56 -6.18 10.68
N ASP A 155 14.78 -4.97 11.19
CA ASP A 155 14.32 -4.55 12.51
C ASP A 155 12.97 -3.82 12.44
N ILE A 156 11.90 -4.52 12.80
CA ILE A 156 10.54 -3.98 12.84
C ILE A 156 10.35 -2.89 13.90
N THR A 157 11.18 -2.86 14.93
CA THR A 157 11.08 -1.86 16.01
C THR A 157 11.46 -0.46 15.53
N GLN A 158 12.11 -0.36 14.39
CA GLN A 158 12.52 0.88 13.76
C GLN A 158 11.50 1.43 12.73
N ILE A 159 10.38 0.72 12.51
CA ILE A 159 9.32 1.21 11.61
C ILE A 159 8.54 2.33 12.31
N ARG A 160 8.33 3.46 11.58
CA ARG A 160 7.69 4.66 12.12
C ARG A 160 6.81 5.36 11.10
N PHE A 161 5.86 6.14 11.62
CA PHE A 161 5.23 7.22 10.85
C PHE A 161 6.10 8.47 10.87
N ALA A 162 6.16 9.17 9.75
CA ALA A 162 6.82 10.46 9.65
C ALA A 162 6.16 11.32 8.56
N ASP A 163 6.56 12.59 8.49
CA ASP A 163 6.46 13.34 7.26
C ASP A 163 7.57 12.87 6.28
N LEU A 164 7.26 12.78 5.00
CA LEU A 164 8.27 12.44 3.98
C LEU A 164 9.54 13.29 4.12
N TRP A 165 9.39 14.57 4.46
CA TRP A 165 10.50 15.52 4.55
C TRP A 165 11.45 15.24 5.71
N ASP A 166 10.97 14.54 6.73
CA ASP A 166 11.75 14.18 7.95
C ASP A 166 12.38 12.77 7.84
N THR A 167 12.19 12.07 6.71
CA THR A 167 12.72 10.71 6.54
C THR A 167 14.22 10.70 6.25
N TYR A 168 14.90 9.65 6.70
CA TYR A 168 16.33 9.40 6.49
C TYR A 168 16.60 7.90 6.28
N HIS A 169 17.83 7.50 5.98
CA HIS A 169 18.27 6.11 5.77
C HIS A 169 17.41 5.30 4.78
N CYS A 170 16.75 5.98 3.83
CA CYS A 170 15.92 5.33 2.83
C CYS A 170 16.16 5.93 1.44
N GLY A 171 16.70 5.12 0.53
CA GLY A 171 16.97 5.53 -0.85
C GLY A 171 15.72 5.96 -1.61
N LEU A 172 14.62 5.20 -1.45
CA LEU A 172 13.34 5.52 -2.09
C LEU A 172 12.81 6.87 -1.61
N SER A 173 12.77 7.14 -0.29
CA SER A 173 12.27 8.41 0.20
C SER A 173 13.13 9.60 -0.24
N LYS A 174 14.46 9.42 -0.33
CA LYS A 174 15.36 10.44 -0.90
C LYS A 174 15.03 10.77 -2.34
N ALA A 175 14.76 9.75 -3.16
CA ALA A 175 14.41 9.91 -4.57
C ALA A 175 13.03 10.56 -4.74
N VAL A 176 12.04 10.12 -3.95
CA VAL A 176 10.68 10.69 -3.95
C VAL A 176 10.70 12.16 -3.53
N ARG A 177 11.39 12.52 -2.44
CA ARG A 177 11.57 13.94 -2.04
C ARG A 177 12.12 14.78 -3.18
N LYS A 178 13.24 14.33 -3.78
CA LYS A 178 13.88 15.07 -4.89
C LYS A 178 12.94 15.27 -6.08
N ARG A 179 12.12 14.26 -6.41
CA ARG A 179 11.18 14.34 -7.54
C ARG A 179 10.01 15.26 -7.21
N LEU A 180 9.40 15.11 -6.03
CA LEU A 180 8.27 15.94 -5.60
C LEU A 180 8.66 17.42 -5.43
N GLN A 181 9.88 17.73 -4.96
CA GLN A 181 10.39 19.10 -4.95
C GLN A 181 10.43 19.72 -6.36
N LYS A 182 10.90 18.97 -7.36
CA LYS A 182 10.91 19.42 -8.76
C LYS A 182 9.50 19.64 -9.31
N MET A 183 8.49 18.90 -8.78
CA MET A 183 7.08 19.07 -9.12
C MET A 183 6.39 20.19 -8.31
N GLY A 184 7.14 20.93 -7.48
CA GLY A 184 6.60 22.04 -6.68
C GLY A 184 5.84 21.61 -5.42
N VAL A 185 5.88 20.34 -5.01
CA VAL A 185 5.22 19.85 -3.81
C VAL A 185 6.02 20.28 -2.59
N LYS A 186 5.35 21.01 -1.67
CA LYS A 186 5.89 21.46 -0.37
C LYS A 186 5.03 21.01 0.82
N ARG A 187 3.88 20.39 0.55
CA ARG A 187 2.94 19.93 1.58
C ARG A 187 3.48 18.72 2.32
N LYS A 188 3.05 18.56 3.56
CA LYS A 188 3.29 17.35 4.36
C LYS A 188 2.70 16.13 3.68
N LEU A 189 3.47 15.05 3.66
CA LEU A 189 3.05 13.74 3.19
C LEU A 189 3.31 12.71 4.28
N PRO A 190 2.28 12.13 4.88
CA PRO A 190 2.46 11.06 5.84
C PRO A 190 3.01 9.81 5.15
N VAL A 191 4.05 9.25 5.74
CA VAL A 191 4.70 8.04 5.23
C VAL A 191 4.96 7.04 6.34
N VAL A 192 5.04 5.76 5.95
CA VAL A 192 5.64 4.69 6.75
C VAL A 192 7.06 4.47 6.25
N PHE A 193 8.03 4.55 7.13
CA PHE A 193 9.42 4.29 6.82
C PHE A 193 10.12 3.59 7.99
N SER A 194 11.32 3.07 7.79
CA SER A 194 12.17 2.56 8.87
C SER A 194 13.39 3.44 9.05
N THR A 195 13.75 3.71 10.28
CA THR A 195 14.96 4.45 10.66
C THR A 195 16.24 3.60 10.53
N GLU A 196 16.08 2.28 10.37
CA GLU A 196 17.19 1.36 10.16
C GLU A 196 17.97 1.74 8.90
N GLN A 197 19.29 1.71 8.99
CA GLN A 197 20.14 1.90 7.83
C GLN A 197 20.07 0.64 6.95
N ALA A 198 19.80 0.81 5.65
CA ALA A 198 19.78 -0.32 4.73
C ALA A 198 21.17 -0.99 4.69
N ASP A 199 21.19 -2.32 4.77
CA ASP A 199 22.41 -3.11 4.60
C ASP A 199 22.86 -3.04 3.13
N PRO A 200 24.06 -2.48 2.86
CA PRO A 200 24.58 -2.40 1.50
C PRO A 200 24.79 -3.77 0.84
N GLN A 201 25.06 -4.81 1.64
CA GLN A 201 25.27 -6.18 1.13
C GLN A 201 23.97 -6.83 0.67
N ALA A 202 22.83 -6.35 1.16
CA ALA A 202 21.50 -6.81 0.77
C ALA A 202 20.95 -6.07 -0.46
N VAL A 203 21.74 -5.26 -1.17
CA VAL A 203 21.33 -4.50 -2.36
C VAL A 203 22.11 -4.98 -3.57
N LEU A 204 21.41 -5.55 -4.56
CA LEU A 204 21.97 -5.96 -5.85
C LEU A 204 21.59 -4.91 -6.90
N LEU A 205 22.58 -4.41 -7.64
CA LEU A 205 22.32 -3.59 -8.82
C LEU A 205 21.85 -4.50 -9.95
N THR A 206 20.76 -4.13 -10.60
CA THR A 206 20.19 -4.90 -11.74
C THR A 206 19.90 -3.95 -12.88
N ASP A 207 20.30 -4.36 -14.10
CA ASP A 207 19.99 -3.62 -15.33
C ASP A 207 18.73 -4.17 -16.04
N ASP A 208 18.16 -5.29 -15.57
CA ASP A 208 17.15 -6.08 -16.29
C ASP A 208 15.68 -5.81 -15.89
N GLU A 209 15.40 -5.07 -14.84
CA GLU A 209 14.01 -4.79 -14.44
C GLU A 209 13.54 -3.42 -14.95
N ARG A 210 12.38 -3.39 -15.62
CA ARG A 210 11.73 -2.14 -16.05
C ARG A 210 11.61 -1.14 -14.88
N ASN A 211 12.34 -0.01 -14.99
CA ASN A 211 12.30 1.11 -14.05
C ASN A 211 12.89 0.85 -12.64
N LYS A 212 13.57 -0.27 -12.40
CA LYS A 212 14.32 -0.55 -11.16
C LYS A 212 15.80 -0.62 -11.44
N LYS A 213 16.60 0.12 -10.69
CA LYS A 213 18.07 0.12 -10.76
C LYS A 213 18.72 -0.82 -9.76
N SER A 214 17.94 -1.42 -8.87
CA SER A 214 18.44 -2.32 -7.84
C SER A 214 17.33 -3.19 -7.27
N THR A 215 17.66 -4.43 -6.94
CA THR A 215 16.84 -5.34 -6.15
C THR A 215 17.39 -5.40 -4.74
N CYS A 216 16.51 -5.30 -3.74
CA CYS A 216 16.89 -5.37 -2.33
C CYS A 216 16.43 -6.70 -1.73
N GLY A 217 17.31 -7.33 -0.97
CA GLY A 217 16.95 -8.44 -0.09
C GLY A 217 15.81 -8.02 0.85
N THR A 218 14.90 -8.93 1.14
CA THR A 218 13.75 -8.67 2.00
C THR A 218 13.37 -9.93 2.75
N VAL A 219 13.02 -9.77 4.02
CA VAL A 219 12.46 -10.83 4.86
C VAL A 219 10.94 -10.69 4.94
N SER A 220 10.24 -11.80 5.14
CA SER A 220 8.78 -11.90 5.02
C SER A 220 7.99 -10.87 5.81
N TYR A 221 8.36 -10.64 7.07
CA TYR A 221 7.60 -9.80 8.00
C TYR A 221 7.80 -8.30 7.78
N MET A 222 8.94 -7.85 7.27
CA MET A 222 9.22 -6.41 7.14
C MET A 222 8.17 -5.68 6.28
N PRO A 223 7.93 -6.06 5.01
CA PRO A 223 6.91 -5.40 4.21
C PRO A 223 5.50 -5.62 4.75
N ALA A 224 5.22 -6.76 5.40
CA ALA A 224 3.93 -7.04 6.02
C ALA A 224 3.61 -6.03 7.14
N VAL A 225 4.58 -5.75 8.03
CA VAL A 225 4.42 -4.76 9.09
C VAL A 225 4.24 -3.34 8.52
N PHE A 226 4.98 -2.97 7.45
CA PHE A 226 4.71 -1.71 6.75
C PHE A 226 3.26 -1.62 6.27
N GLY A 227 2.71 -2.71 5.73
CA GLY A 227 1.29 -2.79 5.33
C GLY A 227 0.33 -2.59 6.50
N CYS A 228 0.60 -3.24 7.66
CA CYS A 228 -0.18 -3.06 8.88
C CYS A 228 -0.16 -1.59 9.36
N TYR A 229 0.99 -0.92 9.33
CA TYR A 229 1.10 0.50 9.68
C TYR A 229 0.28 1.39 8.74
N LEU A 230 0.32 1.14 7.43
CA LEU A 230 -0.51 1.89 6.47
C LEU A 230 -2.01 1.74 6.78
N ALA A 231 -2.46 0.51 7.05
CA ALA A 231 -3.85 0.25 7.41
C ALA A 231 -4.24 0.92 8.73
N GLU A 232 -3.38 0.84 9.76
CA GLU A 232 -3.56 1.57 11.03
C GLU A 232 -3.75 3.05 10.78
N TYR A 233 -2.88 3.66 9.96
CA TYR A 233 -2.95 5.08 9.64
C TYR A 233 -4.29 5.48 9.05
N VAL A 234 -4.80 4.69 8.12
CA VAL A 234 -6.10 4.91 7.47
C VAL A 234 -7.24 4.73 8.47
N ILE A 235 -7.31 3.57 9.14
CA ILE A 235 -8.37 3.22 10.08
C ILE A 235 -8.51 4.29 11.18
N LYS A 236 -7.41 4.77 11.73
CA LYS A 236 -7.46 5.82 12.77
C LYS A 236 -8.01 7.17 12.27
N ARG A 237 -7.95 7.45 10.95
CA ARG A 237 -8.32 8.74 10.35
C ARG A 237 -9.62 8.74 9.54
N LEU A 238 -10.25 7.60 9.37
CA LEU A 238 -11.64 7.45 8.95
C LEU A 238 -12.58 7.80 10.11
#